data_0b1a8cbf1d901c3808cebf0fabedd3d7
#
_entry.id   0b1a8cbf1d901c3808cebf0fabedd3d7
#
_cell.length_a   1.000
_cell.length_b   1.000
_cell.length_c   1.000
_cell.angle_alpha   90.00
_cell.angle_beta   90.00
_cell.angle_gamma   90.00
#
_symmetry.space_group_name_H-M   'P 1'
#
loop_
_entity.id
_entity.type
_entity.pdbx_description
1 polymer ?
#
loop_
_entity_poly.entity_id
_entity_poly.type
_entity_poly.pdbx_seq_one_letter_code
_entity_poly.pdbx_strand_id
1 'polypeptide(L)'
;MGYLDTALDTMLSRAKDQLRHVACALVDRTGHREQSQSITIGCPQESVQQLFQDPGRLSEVLGDIAEVRKTTADNRMCWVFRQGPLDGTTWESLLIADTGRLRFVDAKQNGGIGNEITIDFSDAPRGMGTEVTLRVKSPVPGLLSGALAYKALYRARALLQTGEVPTIRKNPSARESAT
;
A
#
# COMPACT_ATOMS: atom_id res chain seq x y z
N MET A 1 -6.69 39.84 24.25
CA MET A 1 -5.57 39.08 23.65
C MET A 1 -6.07 37.84 22.94
N GLY A 2 -6.98 37.92 21.98
CA GLY A 2 -7.59 36.76 21.31
C GLY A 2 -7.76 36.90 19.80
N TYR A 3 -7.46 38.08 19.24
CA TYR A 3 -7.68 38.32 17.79
C TYR A 3 -6.49 37.91 16.90
N LEU A 4 -5.30 37.76 17.43
CA LEU A 4 -4.09 37.40 16.65
C LEU A 4 -3.98 35.89 16.44
N ASP A 5 -4.46 35.06 17.36
CA ASP A 5 -4.43 33.59 17.22
C ASP A 5 -5.38 33.08 16.16
N THR A 6 -6.57 33.69 16.05
CA THR A 6 -7.58 33.30 15.03
C THR A 6 -7.14 33.69 13.60
N ALA A 7 -6.37 34.77 13.46
CA ALA A 7 -5.85 35.20 12.16
C ALA A 7 -4.72 34.29 11.65
N LEU A 8 -3.86 33.83 12.55
CA LEU A 8 -2.78 32.89 12.25
C LEU A 8 -3.30 31.49 11.89
N ASP A 9 -4.30 30.99 12.61
CA ASP A 9 -4.95 29.71 12.29
C ASP A 9 -5.69 29.75 10.95
N THR A 10 -6.31 30.87 10.62
CA THR A 10 -7.00 31.04 9.33
C THR A 10 -6.01 31.16 8.17
N MET A 11 -4.85 31.76 8.38
CA MET A 11 -3.80 31.83 7.36
C MET A 11 -3.10 30.48 7.16
N LEU A 12 -2.84 29.73 8.23
CA LEU A 12 -2.27 28.39 8.17
C LEU A 12 -3.21 27.38 7.49
N SER A 13 -4.50 27.44 7.74
CA SER A 13 -5.50 26.59 7.06
C SER A 13 -5.60 26.93 5.58
N ARG A 14 -5.62 28.22 5.20
CA ARG A 14 -5.61 28.65 3.79
C ARG A 14 -4.34 28.27 3.06
N ALA A 15 -3.17 28.34 3.72
CA ALA A 15 -1.91 27.89 3.14
C ALA A 15 -1.89 26.37 2.90
N LYS A 16 -2.45 25.59 3.83
CA LYS A 16 -2.62 24.13 3.66
C LYS A 16 -3.56 23.77 2.52
N ASP A 17 -4.67 24.51 2.37
CA ASP A 17 -5.63 24.31 1.28
C ASP A 17 -5.05 24.74 -0.07
N GLN A 18 -4.29 25.84 -0.13
CA GLN A 18 -3.59 26.23 -1.35
C GLN A 18 -2.48 25.24 -1.74
N LEU A 19 -1.73 24.70 -0.78
CA LEU A 19 -0.75 23.64 -1.05
C LEU A 19 -1.41 22.36 -1.56
N ARG A 20 -2.59 22.01 -1.04
CA ARG A 20 -3.39 20.90 -1.56
C ARG A 20 -3.87 21.14 -3.00
N HIS A 21 -4.38 22.34 -3.30
CA HIS A 21 -4.80 22.70 -4.66
C HIS A 21 -3.65 22.76 -5.66
N VAL A 22 -2.48 23.25 -5.26
CA VAL A 22 -1.28 23.28 -6.12
C VAL A 22 -0.75 21.85 -6.31
N ALA A 23 -0.77 21.00 -5.29
CA ALA A 23 -0.40 19.60 -5.41
C ALA A 23 -1.35 18.84 -6.35
N CYS A 24 -2.67 19.06 -6.23
CA CYS A 24 -3.65 18.50 -7.16
C CYS A 24 -3.47 19.00 -8.60
N ALA A 25 -3.19 20.30 -8.80
CA ALA A 25 -3.01 20.88 -10.13
C ALA A 25 -1.70 20.43 -10.81
N LEU A 26 -0.66 20.09 -10.04
CA LEU A 26 0.58 19.50 -10.55
C LEU A 26 0.39 18.02 -10.92
N VAL A 27 -0.47 17.30 -10.21
CA VAL A 27 -0.82 15.89 -10.50
C VAL A 27 -1.61 15.78 -11.80
N ASP A 28 -2.48 16.74 -12.11
CA ASP A 28 -3.24 16.77 -13.37
C ASP A 28 -2.35 16.96 -14.62
N ARG A 29 -1.15 17.54 -14.46
CA ARG A 29 -0.18 17.72 -15.56
C ARG A 29 0.79 16.56 -15.77
N THR A 30 0.99 15.72 -14.76
CA THR A 30 1.83 14.52 -14.83
C THR A 30 0.94 13.29 -14.87
N GLY A 31 0.33 12.98 -16.00
CA GLY A 31 -0.60 11.86 -16.21
C GLY A 31 -0.38 10.70 -15.21
N HIS A 32 -1.47 10.20 -14.65
CA HIS A 32 -1.53 9.12 -13.66
C HIS A 32 -0.55 8.01 -14.03
N ARG A 33 0.62 7.98 -13.39
CA ARG A 33 1.59 6.90 -13.56
C ARG A 33 1.06 5.69 -12.81
N GLU A 34 0.43 4.79 -13.55
CA GLU A 34 0.22 3.44 -13.08
C GLU A 34 1.59 2.79 -12.86
N GLN A 35 1.87 2.40 -11.63
CA GLN A 35 3.08 1.66 -11.29
C GLN A 35 2.73 0.18 -11.20
N SER A 36 3.52 -0.64 -11.88
CA SER A 36 3.35 -2.09 -11.92
C SER A 36 4.62 -2.80 -11.48
N GLN A 37 4.46 -3.83 -10.65
CA GLN A 37 5.53 -4.74 -10.22
C GLN A 37 5.02 -6.17 -10.28
N SER A 38 5.86 -7.08 -10.74
CA SER A 38 5.52 -8.50 -10.82
C SER A 38 6.55 -9.37 -10.11
N ILE A 39 6.09 -10.49 -9.54
CA ILE A 39 6.94 -11.52 -8.93
C ILE A 39 6.29 -12.89 -9.07
N THR A 40 7.12 -13.93 -9.22
CA THR A 40 6.66 -15.32 -9.15
C THR A 40 6.74 -15.84 -7.71
N ILE A 41 5.64 -16.40 -7.22
CA ILE A 41 5.52 -17.05 -5.90
C ILE A 41 5.29 -18.53 -6.11
N GLY A 42 6.14 -19.39 -5.58
CA GLY A 42 6.12 -20.85 -5.73
C GLY A 42 5.01 -21.53 -4.91
N CYS A 43 3.79 -20.98 -4.97
CA CYS A 43 2.60 -21.46 -4.28
C CYS A 43 1.38 -21.46 -5.21
N PRO A 44 0.35 -22.30 -4.93
CA PRO A 44 -0.90 -22.27 -5.68
C PRO A 44 -1.58 -20.91 -5.61
N GLN A 45 -2.25 -20.51 -6.69
CA GLN A 45 -2.92 -19.21 -6.82
C GLN A 45 -3.89 -18.92 -5.67
N GLU A 46 -4.64 -19.91 -5.24
CA GLU A 46 -5.61 -19.77 -4.14
C GLU A 46 -4.94 -19.36 -2.83
N SER A 47 -3.82 -19.99 -2.47
CA SER A 47 -3.05 -19.66 -1.27
C SER A 47 -2.50 -18.25 -1.32
N VAL A 48 -2.03 -17.82 -2.50
CA VAL A 48 -1.51 -16.46 -2.71
C VAL A 48 -2.63 -15.44 -2.62
N GLN A 49 -3.79 -15.72 -3.24
CA GLN A 49 -4.95 -14.84 -3.20
C GLN A 49 -5.50 -14.68 -1.78
N GLN A 50 -5.60 -15.76 -1.01
CA GLN A 50 -6.03 -15.74 0.39
C GLN A 50 -5.14 -14.86 1.27
N LEU A 51 -3.82 -14.84 1.05
CA LEU A 51 -2.90 -13.96 1.78
C LEU A 51 -3.28 -12.50 1.62
N PHE A 52 -3.58 -12.06 0.38
CA PHE A 52 -3.92 -10.67 0.10
C PHE A 52 -5.36 -10.30 0.51
N GLN A 53 -6.24 -11.28 0.72
CA GLN A 53 -7.61 -11.06 1.22
C GLN A 53 -7.67 -10.97 2.74
N ASP A 54 -6.70 -11.53 3.46
CA ASP A 54 -6.65 -11.49 4.92
C ASP A 54 -5.96 -10.22 5.41
N PRO A 55 -6.65 -9.32 6.13
CA PRO A 55 -6.07 -8.05 6.57
C PRO A 55 -4.90 -8.24 7.55
N GLY A 56 -4.91 -9.30 8.35
CA GLY A 56 -3.83 -9.60 9.28
C GLY A 56 -2.55 -9.99 8.55
N ARG A 57 -2.67 -10.94 7.62
CA ARG A 57 -1.53 -11.36 6.77
C ARG A 57 -1.05 -10.25 5.85
N LEU A 58 -1.98 -9.45 5.32
CA LEU A 58 -1.65 -8.29 4.51
C LEU A 58 -0.88 -7.24 5.31
N SER A 59 -1.28 -6.98 6.57
CA SER A 59 -0.54 -6.11 7.50
C SER A 59 0.86 -6.64 7.80
N GLU A 60 1.01 -7.95 7.98
CA GLU A 60 2.31 -8.60 8.19
C GLU A 60 3.24 -8.40 7.00
N VAL A 61 2.74 -8.59 5.79
CA VAL A 61 3.48 -8.35 4.54
C VAL A 61 3.86 -6.88 4.37
N LEU A 62 2.93 -5.98 4.61
CA LEU A 62 3.18 -4.54 4.49
C LEU A 62 4.13 -4.04 5.60
N GLY A 63 4.00 -4.57 6.81
CA GLY A 63 4.89 -4.28 7.95
C GLY A 63 4.99 -2.78 8.24
N ASP A 64 6.16 -2.20 7.94
CA ASP A 64 6.44 -0.79 8.14
C ASP A 64 5.80 0.15 7.09
N ILE A 65 5.20 -0.39 6.03
CA ILE A 65 4.56 0.41 4.96
C ILE A 65 3.17 0.88 5.40
N ALA A 66 2.33 -0.07 5.82
CA ALA A 66 0.96 0.21 6.24
C ALA A 66 0.43 -0.92 7.14
N GLU A 67 -0.53 -0.57 7.98
CA GLU A 67 -1.36 -1.52 8.71
C GLU A 67 -2.75 -1.57 8.08
N VAL A 68 -3.29 -2.77 7.90
CA VAL A 68 -4.61 -2.99 7.31
C VAL A 68 -5.52 -3.63 8.35
N ARG A 69 -6.72 -3.08 8.51
CA ARG A 69 -7.71 -3.57 9.46
C ARG A 69 -9.05 -3.78 8.75
N LYS A 70 -9.76 -4.84 9.11
CA LYS A 70 -11.14 -5.01 8.69
C LYS A 70 -12.02 -3.98 9.41
N THR A 71 -12.96 -3.38 8.69
CA THR A 71 -13.99 -2.52 9.30
C THR A 71 -15.22 -3.34 9.64
N THR A 72 -16.20 -2.74 10.32
CA THR A 72 -17.48 -3.39 10.64
C THR A 72 -18.36 -3.62 9.40
N ALA A 73 -18.09 -2.94 8.30
CA ALA A 73 -18.79 -3.14 7.04
C ALA A 73 -18.12 -4.24 6.22
N ASP A 74 -18.92 -5.07 5.59
CA ASP A 74 -18.45 -6.16 4.75
C ASP A 74 -17.60 -5.61 3.59
N ASN A 75 -16.53 -6.34 3.25
CA ASN A 75 -15.60 -6.03 2.18
C ASN A 75 -14.88 -4.66 2.29
N ARG A 76 -14.93 -3.98 3.44
CA ARG A 76 -14.19 -2.75 3.67
C ARG A 76 -12.95 -2.98 4.50
N MET A 77 -11.86 -2.35 4.07
CA MET A 77 -10.59 -2.35 4.78
C MET A 77 -10.12 -0.93 5.03
N CYS A 78 -9.60 -0.68 6.23
CA CYS A 78 -8.96 0.58 6.61
C CYS A 78 -7.45 0.38 6.59
N TRP A 79 -6.75 1.20 5.82
CA TRP A 79 -5.30 1.23 5.69
C TRP A 79 -4.76 2.41 6.48
N VAL A 80 -3.79 2.18 7.34
CA VAL A 80 -3.06 3.22 8.08
C VAL A 80 -1.62 3.21 7.58
N PHE A 81 -1.23 4.22 6.81
CA PHE A 81 0.12 4.33 6.28
C PHE A 81 1.12 4.74 7.35
N ARG A 82 2.31 4.15 7.33
CA ARG A 82 3.36 4.33 8.35
C ARG A 82 4.68 4.83 7.78
N GLN A 83 4.71 5.17 6.50
CA GLN A 83 5.92 5.65 5.82
C GLN A 83 5.64 6.71 4.76
N GLY A 84 6.65 7.56 4.55
CA GLY A 84 6.70 8.53 3.47
C GLY A 84 5.73 9.70 3.65
N PRO A 85 5.30 10.32 2.54
CA PRO A 85 4.43 11.50 2.59
C PRO A 85 3.00 11.19 3.10
N LEU A 86 2.66 9.93 3.29
CA LEU A 86 1.37 9.47 3.78
C LEU A 86 1.39 8.99 5.22
N ASP A 87 2.52 9.13 5.91
CA ASP A 87 2.62 8.72 7.31
C ASP A 87 1.48 9.31 8.16
N GLY A 88 0.82 8.45 8.94
CA GLY A 88 -0.34 8.80 9.75
C GLY A 88 -1.66 9.01 8.99
N THR A 89 -1.66 8.91 7.64
CA THR A 89 -2.90 9.00 6.87
C THR A 89 -3.65 7.69 6.82
N THR A 90 -4.96 7.77 6.65
CA THR A 90 -5.85 6.60 6.52
C THR A 90 -6.51 6.58 5.15
N TRP A 91 -6.68 5.37 4.62
CA TRP A 91 -7.44 5.13 3.40
C TRP A 91 -8.44 3.99 3.64
N GLU A 92 -9.71 4.22 3.31
CA GLU A 92 -10.73 3.20 3.32
C GLU A 92 -10.95 2.67 1.91
N SER A 93 -10.81 1.35 1.75
CA SER A 93 -11.03 0.67 0.48
C SER A 93 -12.15 -0.36 0.56
N LEU A 94 -12.77 -0.62 -0.60
CA LEU A 94 -13.61 -1.78 -0.84
C LEU A 94 -12.75 -2.85 -1.49
N LEU A 95 -12.81 -4.07 -0.96
CA LEU A 95 -12.20 -5.24 -1.59
C LEU A 95 -13.20 -5.88 -2.56
N ILE A 96 -12.80 -5.95 -3.82
CA ILE A 96 -13.51 -6.65 -4.89
C ILE A 96 -12.64 -7.83 -5.30
N ALA A 97 -13.20 -9.04 -5.15
CA ALA A 97 -12.53 -10.28 -5.50
C ALA A 97 -13.18 -10.90 -6.74
N ASP A 98 -12.40 -11.00 -7.79
CA ASP A 98 -12.76 -11.68 -9.05
C ASP A 98 -11.84 -12.90 -9.26
N THR A 99 -12.19 -13.75 -10.20
CA THR A 99 -11.32 -14.87 -10.58
C THR A 99 -9.97 -14.37 -11.08
N GLY A 100 -8.90 -14.69 -10.35
CA GLY A 100 -7.54 -14.29 -10.71
C GLY A 100 -7.23 -12.80 -10.50
N ARG A 101 -8.09 -12.06 -9.80
CA ARG A 101 -7.88 -10.64 -9.55
C ARG A 101 -8.46 -10.17 -8.23
N LEU A 102 -7.72 -9.34 -7.53
CA LEU A 102 -8.20 -8.55 -6.39
C LEU A 102 -8.07 -7.07 -6.68
N ARG A 103 -9.06 -6.29 -6.28
CA ARG A 103 -9.04 -4.83 -6.41
C ARG A 103 -9.41 -4.20 -5.07
N PHE A 104 -8.57 -3.28 -4.64
CA PHE A 104 -8.86 -2.40 -3.51
C PHE A 104 -9.17 -1.03 -4.11
N VAL A 105 -10.42 -0.63 -4.06
CA VAL A 105 -10.90 0.63 -4.64
C VAL A 105 -11.32 1.60 -3.53
N ASP A 106 -11.22 2.88 -3.77
CA ASP A 106 -11.62 3.90 -2.80
C ASP A 106 -13.09 3.71 -2.37
N ALA A 107 -13.32 3.60 -1.06
CA ALA A 107 -14.67 3.44 -0.50
C ALA A 107 -15.47 4.75 -0.54
N LYS A 108 -14.81 5.90 -0.66
CA LYS A 108 -15.43 7.23 -0.76
C LYS A 108 -15.44 7.66 -2.23
N GLN A 109 -16.49 7.31 -2.94
CA GLN A 109 -16.73 7.81 -4.30
C GLN A 109 -17.19 9.28 -4.27
N ASN A 110 -16.25 10.20 -4.13
CA ASN A 110 -16.54 11.64 -4.26
C ASN A 110 -16.32 12.14 -5.69
N GLY A 111 -16.69 11.36 -6.71
CA GLY A 111 -16.67 11.79 -8.12
C GLY A 111 -15.28 12.07 -8.72
N GLY A 112 -14.20 11.84 -7.97
CA GLY A 112 -12.82 12.01 -8.40
C GLY A 112 -12.15 10.67 -8.70
N ILE A 113 -10.95 10.72 -9.29
CA ILE A 113 -10.10 9.54 -9.52
C ILE A 113 -9.57 9.11 -8.16
N GLY A 114 -10.17 8.04 -7.61
CA GLY A 114 -9.77 7.46 -6.34
C GLY A 114 -8.49 6.64 -6.43
N ASN A 115 -7.97 6.26 -5.27
CA ASN A 115 -6.88 5.28 -5.19
C ASN A 115 -7.41 3.90 -5.59
N GLU A 116 -6.62 3.17 -6.34
CA GLU A 116 -6.90 1.79 -6.71
C GLU A 116 -5.61 0.96 -6.65
N ILE A 117 -5.68 -0.17 -5.97
CA ILE A 117 -4.65 -1.20 -5.98
C ILE A 117 -5.26 -2.43 -6.63
N THR A 118 -4.66 -2.88 -7.72
CA THR A 118 -5.07 -4.11 -8.42
C THR A 118 -3.97 -5.15 -8.28
N ILE A 119 -4.35 -6.37 -7.93
CA ILE A 119 -3.46 -7.53 -7.89
C ILE A 119 -4.00 -8.58 -8.83
N ASP A 120 -3.26 -8.86 -9.88
CA ASP A 120 -3.56 -9.93 -10.84
C ASP A 120 -2.75 -11.17 -10.51
N PHE A 121 -3.38 -12.33 -10.64
CA PHE A 121 -2.80 -13.64 -10.41
C PHE A 121 -2.94 -14.48 -11.68
N SER A 122 -1.86 -15.08 -12.12
CA SER A 122 -1.84 -16.01 -13.24
C SER A 122 -0.87 -17.16 -12.97
N ASP A 123 -1.02 -18.25 -13.70
CA ASP A 123 -0.10 -19.37 -13.60
C ASP A 123 1.29 -18.95 -14.07
N ALA A 124 2.30 -19.22 -13.25
CA ALA A 124 3.67 -18.99 -13.64
C ALA A 124 4.13 -20.03 -14.68
N PRO A 125 5.03 -19.66 -15.62
CA PRO A 125 5.55 -20.59 -16.61
C PRO A 125 6.15 -21.85 -15.96
N ARG A 126 6.02 -22.98 -16.65
CA ARG A 126 6.57 -24.28 -16.23
C ARG A 126 6.07 -24.81 -14.87
N GLY A 127 4.89 -24.37 -14.43
CA GLY A 127 4.34 -24.81 -13.15
C GLY A 127 5.09 -24.30 -11.93
N MET A 128 5.80 -23.17 -12.04
CA MET A 128 6.58 -22.61 -10.94
C MET A 128 5.72 -21.87 -9.89
N GLY A 129 4.43 -22.05 -9.88
CA GLY A 129 3.49 -21.44 -8.96
C GLY A 129 2.68 -20.32 -9.60
N THR A 130 2.56 -19.19 -8.93
CA THR A 130 1.71 -18.06 -9.34
C THR A 130 2.55 -16.84 -9.66
N GLU A 131 2.32 -16.25 -10.82
CA GLU A 131 2.79 -14.91 -11.14
C GLU A 131 1.82 -13.87 -10.58
N VAL A 132 2.33 -12.97 -9.77
CA VAL A 132 1.56 -11.92 -9.11
C VAL A 132 1.99 -10.57 -9.67
N THR A 133 1.05 -9.84 -10.24
CA THR A 133 1.28 -8.48 -10.73
C THR A 133 0.48 -7.49 -9.90
N LEU A 134 1.17 -6.63 -9.18
CA LEU A 134 0.59 -5.55 -8.39
C LEU A 134 0.65 -4.25 -9.18
N ARG A 135 -0.49 -3.60 -9.37
CA ARG A 135 -0.63 -2.28 -10.01
C ARG A 135 -1.22 -1.31 -9.02
N VAL A 136 -0.66 -0.12 -8.99
CA VAL A 136 -1.13 0.98 -8.13
C VAL A 136 -1.46 2.17 -9.00
N LYS A 137 -2.70 2.61 -8.90
CA LYS A 137 -3.19 3.84 -9.50
C LYS A 137 -3.58 4.78 -8.37
N SER A 138 -2.89 5.89 -8.25
CA SER A 138 -3.14 6.85 -7.18
C SER A 138 -2.85 8.27 -7.64
N PRO A 139 -3.72 9.23 -7.27
CA PRO A 139 -3.42 10.64 -7.45
C PRO A 139 -2.35 11.14 -6.48
N VAL A 140 -2.03 10.35 -5.42
CA VAL A 140 -1.01 10.73 -4.42
C VAL A 140 0.35 10.16 -4.82
N PRO A 141 1.33 11.02 -5.15
CA PRO A 141 2.69 10.57 -5.45
C PRO A 141 3.27 9.79 -4.28
N GLY A 142 3.80 8.59 -4.55
CA GLY A 142 4.49 7.80 -3.54
C GLY A 142 3.61 6.87 -2.71
N LEU A 143 2.30 6.77 -3.01
CA LEU A 143 1.40 5.79 -2.39
C LEU A 143 1.83 4.39 -2.76
N LEU A 144 2.72 3.73 -2.46
CA LEU A 144 3.36 2.52 -2.97
C LEU A 144 4.21 2.84 -4.20
N SER A 145 5.30 3.60 -4.00
CA SER A 145 6.36 3.69 -5.02
C SER A 145 6.73 2.29 -5.49
N GLY A 146 7.20 2.14 -6.72
CA GLY A 146 7.58 0.82 -7.26
C GLY A 146 8.46 0.00 -6.32
N ALA A 147 9.33 0.67 -5.55
CA ALA A 147 10.15 0.03 -4.52
C ALA A 147 9.33 -0.54 -3.35
N LEU A 148 8.32 0.18 -2.86
CA LEU A 148 7.44 -0.29 -1.78
C LEU A 148 6.52 -1.42 -2.25
N ALA A 149 6.00 -1.32 -3.48
CA ALA A 149 5.22 -2.38 -4.10
C ALA A 149 6.05 -3.67 -4.26
N TYR A 150 7.28 -3.55 -4.76
CA TYR A 150 8.19 -4.68 -4.85
C TYR A 150 8.53 -5.26 -3.47
N LYS A 151 8.80 -4.43 -2.47
CA LYS A 151 9.07 -4.85 -1.08
C LYS A 151 7.90 -5.66 -0.51
N ALA A 152 6.65 -5.22 -0.75
CA ALA A 152 5.45 -5.94 -0.32
C ALA A 152 5.35 -7.30 -1.02
N LEU A 153 5.52 -7.36 -2.34
CA LEU A 153 5.49 -8.63 -3.08
C LEU A 153 6.61 -9.59 -2.64
N TYR A 154 7.81 -9.08 -2.40
CA TYR A 154 8.94 -9.89 -1.91
C TYR A 154 8.65 -10.48 -0.53
N ARG A 155 8.06 -9.71 0.38
CA ARG A 155 7.65 -10.17 1.71
C ARG A 155 6.51 -11.20 1.62
N ALA A 156 5.52 -10.99 0.73
CA ALA A 156 4.46 -11.95 0.49
C ALA A 156 5.02 -13.31 0.00
N ARG A 157 5.97 -13.26 -0.94
CA ARG A 157 6.66 -14.46 -1.40
C ARG A 157 7.38 -15.18 -0.25
N ALA A 158 8.16 -14.45 0.54
CA ALA A 158 8.89 -15.02 1.66
C ALA A 158 7.95 -15.66 2.69
N LEU A 159 6.91 -14.93 3.11
CA LEU A 159 5.92 -15.43 4.06
C LEU A 159 5.24 -16.72 3.58
N LEU A 160 4.88 -16.81 2.29
CA LEU A 160 4.24 -18.00 1.73
C LEU A 160 5.20 -19.18 1.56
N GLN A 161 6.46 -18.93 1.23
CA GLN A 161 7.43 -19.99 0.94
C GLN A 161 8.22 -20.45 2.17
N THR A 162 8.46 -19.56 3.13
CA THR A 162 9.29 -19.85 4.32
C THR A 162 8.53 -19.76 5.64
N GLY A 163 7.31 -19.19 5.63
CA GLY A 163 6.55 -18.89 6.84
C GLY A 163 7.02 -17.65 7.60
N GLU A 164 8.01 -16.92 7.08
CA GLU A 164 8.61 -15.78 7.76
C GLU A 164 8.67 -14.56 6.83
N VAL A 165 8.43 -13.37 7.40
CA VAL A 165 8.65 -12.10 6.71
C VAL A 165 10.08 -11.64 6.98
N PRO A 166 10.90 -11.41 5.94
CA PRO A 166 12.25 -10.90 6.12
C PRO A 166 12.20 -9.51 6.76
N THR A 167 12.65 -9.41 7.99
CA THR A 167 12.85 -8.15 8.68
C THR A 167 14.31 -7.78 8.59
N ILE A 168 14.64 -6.66 7.94
CA ILE A 168 15.97 -6.04 8.07
C ILE A 168 16.01 -5.35 9.44
N ARG A 169 15.93 -6.11 10.51
CA ARG A 169 16.45 -5.63 11.78
C ARG A 169 17.98 -5.79 11.69
N LYS A 170 18.70 -4.72 12.03
CA LYS A 170 20.13 -4.83 12.30
C LYS A 170 20.29 -6.01 13.26
N ASN A 171 20.72 -7.15 12.72
CA ASN A 171 21.20 -8.23 13.54
C ASN A 171 22.56 -7.74 14.05
N PRO A 172 22.73 -7.35 15.31
CA PRO A 172 24.03 -7.13 15.87
C PRO A 172 24.64 -8.53 15.98
N SER A 173 25.20 -9.06 14.90
CA SER A 173 26.22 -10.09 15.02
C SER A 173 27.40 -9.39 15.67
N ALA A 174 27.29 -9.16 16.98
CA ALA A 174 28.41 -8.86 17.84
C ALA A 174 29.29 -10.12 17.90
N ARG A 175 30.07 -10.34 16.86
CA ARG A 175 31.37 -10.95 17.08
C ARG A 175 32.19 -9.88 17.79
N GLU A 176 32.27 -9.97 19.10
CA GLU A 176 33.33 -9.34 19.85
C GLU A 176 34.63 -9.77 19.16
N SER A 177 35.36 -8.81 18.59
CA SER A 177 36.69 -9.02 18.08
C SER A 177 37.54 -9.42 19.28
N ALA A 178 37.89 -10.70 19.39
CA ALA A 178 38.89 -11.16 20.35
C ALA A 178 40.19 -10.41 20.04
N THR A 179 40.57 -9.53 20.98
CA THR A 179 41.89 -8.91 21.09
C THR A 179 42.84 -9.92 21.60
#